data_5453bb6d287baa03df9c29e322fa78da
#
_entry.id   5453bb6d287baa03df9c29e322fa78da
#
_cell.length_a   1.000
_cell.length_b   1.000
_cell.length_c   1.000
_cell.angle_alpha   90.00
_cell.angle_beta   90.00
_cell.angle_gamma   90.00
#
_symmetry.space_group_name_H-M   'P 1'
#
loop_
_entity.id
_entity.type
_entity.pdbx_description
1 polymer ?
#
loop_
_entity_poly.entity_id
_entity_poly.type
_entity_poly.pdbx_seq_one_letter_code
_entity_poly.pdbx_strand_id
1 'polypeptide(L)'
;MNFINVLLFFHFLANTFKPAPGAVFLIVAAFVTELFSHNILFFDLSCAILNLAYNLCAKVTARKEISYGNLHKSAKQRRKKMRKKLLSALLASTMVLSLAACGTTGTTGTTDATPSDNAETQTEAAPADTATAEAPAAEAPAGDLGEVRLLNGKPEINDQMQALAAKYNEETGNTLVVETIGGDTNASDELKKMYQADNMPDIFVIEANQAANWDGMLADLAGEDWTNKTGFELVDANMGTIGFPYTVEATALGYNADLLKAAGVDPASLTTPAAWQAACETLDSKKDELGITAVFGWCAEPTNLGWSSGTHVFGQYLDAGLKADDTTYIDLLNDGGKIDEARMKNFAEFIGMMNKYSDPALLIDGTYDNQVAGFKDGKYVFITQGNWCVTSPDDVSFECGFAPYAFEDGINTIIAGPPSYWVAYGEGNVDGAKAFFNWCAGDSAQNILVNDAGLVSPFDDCQYEAVNPFYKSMNSYITAGNYSGWHTMLKKDGLQNETCNVFADYAKGKLDADGFVSTMAKVIASYYAQ
;
A
#
# COMPACT_ATOMS: atom_id res chain seq x y z
N MET A 1 -14.48 42.74 25.70
CA MET A 1 -14.97 43.29 24.42
C MET A 1 -16.35 42.66 24.15
N ASN A 2 -17.39 43.45 23.90
CA ASN A 2 -18.77 42.94 23.77
C ASN A 2 -18.92 42.10 22.48
N PHE A 3 -19.60 40.96 22.54
CA PHE A 3 -19.85 40.02 21.43
C PHE A 3 -20.32 40.69 20.13
N ILE A 4 -21.12 41.74 20.25
CA ILE A 4 -21.64 42.54 19.11
C ILE A 4 -20.47 43.24 18.36
N ASN A 5 -19.45 43.72 19.07
CA ASN A 5 -18.30 44.39 18.46
C ASN A 5 -17.37 43.42 17.72
N VAL A 6 -17.31 42.19 18.16
CA VAL A 6 -16.55 41.12 17.48
C VAL A 6 -17.24 40.69 16.18
N LEU A 7 -18.58 40.55 16.20
CA LEU A 7 -19.39 40.25 15.02
C LEU A 7 -19.35 41.39 13.96
N LEU A 8 -19.38 42.63 14.41
CA LEU A 8 -19.28 43.80 13.54
C LEU A 8 -17.88 43.91 12.92
N PHE A 9 -16.83 43.57 13.66
CA PHE A 9 -15.45 43.56 13.15
C PHE A 9 -15.25 42.48 12.07
N PHE A 10 -15.75 41.27 12.26
CA PHE A 10 -15.69 40.22 11.26
C PHE A 10 -16.57 40.50 10.03
N HIS A 11 -17.72 41.12 10.21
CA HIS A 11 -18.57 41.57 9.12
C HIS A 11 -17.91 42.68 8.28
N PHE A 12 -17.19 43.59 8.91
CA PHE A 12 -16.41 44.65 8.28
C PHE A 12 -15.22 44.08 7.49
N LEU A 13 -14.44 43.14 8.10
CA LEU A 13 -13.31 42.48 7.44
C LEU A 13 -13.73 41.67 6.21
N ALA A 14 -14.82 40.92 6.30
CA ALA A 14 -15.31 40.11 5.19
C ALA A 14 -15.81 40.94 4.01
N ASN A 15 -16.36 42.13 4.26
CA ASN A 15 -16.89 43.03 3.21
C ASN A 15 -15.85 43.97 2.63
N THR A 16 -14.79 44.34 3.39
CA THR A 16 -13.83 45.37 2.99
C THR A 16 -12.60 44.77 2.29
N PHE A 17 -12.10 43.62 2.73
CA PHE A 17 -10.80 43.09 2.27
C PHE A 17 -10.87 41.85 1.38
N LYS A 18 -12.05 41.20 1.21
CA LYS A 18 -12.21 39.96 0.42
C LYS A 18 -11.00 39.00 0.54
N PRO A 19 -10.55 38.65 1.74
CA PRO A 19 -9.41 37.78 1.91
C PRO A 19 -9.70 36.38 1.36
N ALA A 20 -8.66 35.67 0.93
CA ALA A 20 -8.80 34.29 0.49
C ALA A 20 -9.34 33.40 1.64
N PRO A 21 -10.16 32.38 1.35
CA PRO A 21 -10.81 31.56 2.39
C PRO A 21 -9.87 30.98 3.46
N GLY A 22 -8.63 30.62 3.10
CA GLY A 22 -7.62 30.14 4.04
C GLY A 22 -7.09 31.20 5.03
N ALA A 23 -7.08 32.48 4.65
CA ALA A 23 -6.63 33.57 5.53
C ALA A 23 -7.66 33.88 6.62
N VAL A 24 -8.95 33.73 6.34
CA VAL A 24 -10.02 33.89 7.33
C VAL A 24 -9.96 32.79 8.37
N PHE A 25 -9.68 31.55 7.94
CA PHE A 25 -9.56 30.41 8.85
C PHE A 25 -8.35 30.56 9.79
N LEU A 26 -7.22 31.01 9.31
CA LEU A 26 -6.03 31.25 10.13
C LEU A 26 -6.24 32.36 11.18
N ILE A 27 -6.94 33.43 10.81
CA ILE A 27 -7.25 34.54 11.75
C ILE A 27 -8.23 34.08 12.83
N VAL A 28 -9.26 33.27 12.47
CA VAL A 28 -10.22 32.72 13.44
C VAL A 28 -9.53 31.69 14.35
N ALA A 29 -8.68 30.82 13.81
CA ALA A 29 -7.92 29.85 14.58
C ALA A 29 -6.96 30.51 15.58
N ALA A 30 -6.22 31.53 15.16
CA ALA A 30 -5.32 32.28 16.03
C ALA A 30 -6.08 32.99 17.17
N PHE A 31 -7.26 33.56 16.88
CA PHE A 31 -8.08 34.23 17.87
C PHE A 31 -8.71 33.26 18.88
N VAL A 32 -9.10 32.07 18.43
CA VAL A 32 -9.61 30.99 19.30
C VAL A 32 -8.49 30.46 20.21
N THR A 33 -7.28 30.29 19.69
CA THR A 33 -6.12 29.84 20.49
C THR A 33 -5.78 30.85 21.60
N GLU A 34 -5.88 32.14 21.32
CA GLU A 34 -5.59 33.20 22.30
C GLU A 34 -6.68 33.30 23.40
N LEU A 35 -7.94 33.00 23.05
CA LEU A 35 -9.04 32.88 24.03
C LEU A 35 -8.86 31.65 24.94
N PHE A 36 -8.33 30.54 24.44
CA PHE A 36 -8.04 29.35 25.27
C PHE A 36 -6.87 29.57 26.23
N SER A 37 -5.86 30.37 25.87
CA SER A 37 -4.72 30.65 26.72
C SER A 37 -5.06 31.48 27.97
N HIS A 38 -6.22 32.10 28.02
CA HIS A 38 -6.67 32.97 29.09
C HIS A 38 -7.75 32.36 30.00
N ASN A 39 -7.94 31.01 29.98
CA ASN A 39 -8.79 30.25 30.91
C ASN A 39 -10.23 30.74 31.03
N ILE A 40 -10.86 31.20 29.96
CA ILE A 40 -12.27 31.61 29.94
C ILE A 40 -13.11 30.45 29.42
N LEU A 41 -13.73 29.72 30.35
CA LEU A 41 -14.71 28.65 30.12
C LEU A 41 -15.94 29.17 29.39
N PHE A 42 -16.05 28.89 28.07
CA PHE A 42 -17.31 28.90 27.31
C PHE A 42 -17.25 27.87 26.18
N PHE A 43 -17.45 26.60 26.54
CA PHE A 43 -17.46 25.48 25.58
C PHE A 43 -18.57 25.63 24.52
N ASP A 44 -19.75 26.08 24.92
CA ASP A 44 -20.91 26.26 24.02
C ASP A 44 -20.75 27.40 23.01
N LEU A 45 -19.98 28.43 23.34
CA LEU A 45 -19.75 29.56 22.45
C LEU A 45 -18.73 29.25 21.35
N SER A 46 -17.77 28.40 21.64
CA SER A 46 -16.75 27.95 20.68
C SER A 46 -17.34 27.04 19.61
N CYS A 47 -18.25 26.13 19.97
CA CYS A 47 -18.98 25.29 19.01
C CYS A 47 -19.92 26.09 18.10
N ALA A 48 -20.57 27.14 18.62
CA ALA A 48 -21.42 28.01 17.83
C ALA A 48 -20.64 28.85 16.80
N ILE A 49 -19.45 29.33 17.15
CA ILE A 49 -18.55 30.09 16.27
C ILE A 49 -17.97 29.19 15.17
N LEU A 50 -17.55 27.98 15.51
CA LEU A 50 -17.07 26.98 14.53
C LEU A 50 -18.17 26.54 13.56
N ASN A 51 -19.40 26.32 14.05
CA ASN A 51 -20.54 25.98 13.19
C ASN A 51 -20.94 27.14 12.27
N LEU A 52 -20.83 28.39 12.72
CA LEU A 52 -21.10 29.56 11.90
C LEU A 52 -20.04 29.75 10.81
N ALA A 53 -18.77 29.54 11.14
CA ALA A 53 -17.66 29.58 10.18
C ALA A 53 -17.76 28.46 9.14
N TYR A 54 -18.11 27.24 9.55
CA TYR A 54 -18.35 26.12 8.66
C TYR A 54 -19.51 26.39 7.67
N ASN A 55 -20.64 26.89 8.17
CA ASN A 55 -21.79 27.22 7.31
C ASN A 55 -21.55 28.40 6.37
N LEU A 56 -20.65 29.34 6.74
CA LEU A 56 -20.24 30.44 5.85
C LEU A 56 -19.32 29.92 4.73
N CYS A 57 -18.37 29.06 5.06
CA CYS A 57 -17.51 28.40 4.07
C CYS A 57 -18.30 27.53 3.10
N ALA A 58 -19.25 26.72 3.59
CA ALA A 58 -20.12 25.88 2.76
C ALA A 58 -20.98 26.70 1.77
N LYS A 59 -21.51 27.85 2.20
CA LYS A 59 -22.26 28.74 1.30
C LYS A 59 -21.40 29.45 0.25
N VAL A 60 -20.13 29.69 0.53
CA VAL A 60 -19.18 30.28 -0.42
C VAL A 60 -18.74 29.24 -1.45
N THR A 61 -18.52 27.98 -1.02
CA THR A 61 -18.20 26.86 -1.92
C THR A 61 -19.36 26.52 -2.86
N ALA A 62 -20.59 26.39 -2.36
CA ALA A 62 -21.76 26.11 -3.17
C ALA A 62 -22.08 27.21 -4.23
N ARG A 63 -21.72 28.48 -3.97
CA ARG A 63 -21.81 29.54 -4.99
C ARG A 63 -20.73 29.49 -6.06
N LYS A 64 -19.59 28.83 -5.79
CA LYS A 64 -18.51 28.64 -6.78
C LYS A 64 -18.79 27.50 -7.75
N GLU A 65 -19.42 26.40 -7.33
CA GLU A 65 -19.70 25.26 -8.20
C GLU A 65 -20.63 25.58 -9.38
N ILE A 66 -21.58 26.50 -9.21
CA ILE A 66 -22.47 26.95 -10.30
C ILE A 66 -21.72 27.79 -11.36
N SER A 67 -20.57 28.39 -11.00
CA SER A 67 -19.77 29.24 -11.91
C SER A 67 -18.66 28.46 -12.64
N TYR A 68 -18.23 27.29 -12.14
CA TYR A 68 -17.07 26.56 -12.68
C TYR A 68 -17.38 25.67 -13.89
N GLY A 69 -18.59 25.19 -14.05
CA GLY A 69 -18.98 24.33 -15.19
C GLY A 69 -18.84 24.99 -16.57
N ASN A 70 -18.87 26.32 -16.66
CA ASN A 70 -18.76 27.07 -17.91
C ASN A 70 -17.34 27.65 -18.17
N LEU A 71 -16.48 27.67 -17.15
CA LEU A 71 -15.10 28.19 -17.26
C LEU A 71 -14.10 27.12 -17.74
N HIS A 72 -14.36 25.84 -17.45
CA HIS A 72 -13.42 24.74 -17.78
C HIS A 72 -13.27 24.51 -19.29
N LYS A 73 -14.36 24.61 -20.08
CA LYS A 73 -14.28 24.48 -21.56
C LYS A 73 -13.50 25.63 -22.22
N SER A 74 -13.57 26.83 -21.67
CA SER A 74 -12.86 28.01 -22.20
C SER A 74 -11.37 28.06 -21.79
N ALA A 75 -11.01 27.48 -20.63
CA ALA A 75 -9.64 27.43 -20.15
C ALA A 75 -8.79 26.41 -20.93
N LYS A 76 -9.35 25.23 -21.24
CA LYS A 76 -8.68 24.20 -22.07
C LYS A 76 -8.32 24.71 -23.46
N GLN A 77 -9.20 25.53 -24.08
CA GLN A 77 -8.93 26.15 -25.38
C GLN A 77 -7.89 27.29 -25.31
N ARG A 78 -7.85 28.06 -24.20
CA ARG A 78 -6.86 29.13 -24.00
C ARG A 78 -5.46 28.57 -23.69
N ARG A 79 -5.35 27.47 -22.92
CA ARG A 79 -4.07 26.78 -22.64
C ARG A 79 -3.44 26.19 -23.92
N LYS A 80 -4.24 25.55 -24.79
CA LYS A 80 -3.75 25.02 -26.07
C LYS A 80 -3.22 26.12 -27.03
N LYS A 81 -3.81 27.32 -26.97
CA LYS A 81 -3.39 28.48 -27.75
C LYS A 81 -2.15 29.20 -27.19
N MET A 82 -1.96 29.15 -25.86
CA MET A 82 -0.78 29.69 -25.17
C MET A 82 0.44 28.77 -25.32
N ARG A 83 0.29 27.44 -25.21
CA ARG A 83 1.39 26.48 -25.45
C ARG A 83 1.95 26.61 -26.87
N LYS A 84 1.11 26.80 -27.90
CA LYS A 84 1.58 27.06 -29.29
C LYS A 84 2.33 28.38 -29.44
N LYS A 85 2.02 29.42 -28.66
CA LYS A 85 2.72 30.70 -28.68
C LYS A 85 4.04 30.71 -27.88
N LEU A 86 4.11 29.91 -26.79
CA LEU A 86 5.34 29.72 -26.02
C LEU A 86 6.36 28.86 -26.78
N LEU A 87 5.91 27.79 -27.46
CA LEU A 87 6.80 26.97 -28.29
C LEU A 87 7.41 27.73 -29.47
N SER A 88 6.65 28.65 -30.11
CA SER A 88 7.17 29.51 -31.16
C SER A 88 8.09 30.62 -30.64
N ALA A 89 7.97 31.06 -29.40
CA ALA A 89 8.85 32.05 -28.78
C ALA A 89 10.19 31.42 -28.30
N LEU A 90 10.15 30.15 -27.83
CA LEU A 90 11.37 29.41 -27.47
C LEU A 90 12.22 29.04 -28.69
N LEU A 91 11.60 28.67 -29.82
CA LEU A 91 12.31 28.36 -31.06
C LEU A 91 12.96 29.63 -31.71
N ALA A 92 12.44 30.82 -31.43
CA ALA A 92 13.03 32.08 -31.91
C ALA A 92 14.21 32.55 -31.03
N SER A 93 14.28 32.16 -29.76
CA SER A 93 15.38 32.57 -28.86
C SER A 93 16.63 31.71 -28.96
N THR A 94 16.54 30.49 -29.47
CA THR A 94 17.69 29.58 -29.68
C THR A 94 18.48 29.89 -30.95
N MET A 95 17.95 30.66 -31.91
CA MET A 95 18.66 31.07 -33.13
C MET A 95 19.53 32.34 -32.98
N VAL A 96 19.45 33.05 -31.86
CA VAL A 96 20.21 34.32 -31.67
C VAL A 96 21.49 34.11 -30.81
N LEU A 97 21.69 32.95 -30.18
CA LEU A 97 22.84 32.68 -29.30
C LEU A 97 24.00 31.89 -29.94
N SER A 98 23.91 31.56 -31.25
CA SER A 98 24.96 30.79 -31.95
C SER A 98 25.94 31.62 -32.82
N LEU A 99 25.96 32.96 -32.68
CA LEU A 99 26.79 33.85 -33.53
C LEU A 99 27.79 34.72 -32.78
N ALA A 100 28.14 34.41 -31.53
CA ALA A 100 29.12 35.22 -30.78
C ALA A 100 30.10 34.35 -29.97
N ALA A 101 30.95 33.58 -30.66
CA ALA A 101 32.18 33.04 -30.07
C ALA A 101 33.15 32.62 -31.18
N CYS A 102 33.76 33.61 -31.84
CA CYS A 102 34.98 33.40 -32.60
C CYS A 102 35.87 34.63 -32.38
N GLY A 103 37.07 34.43 -31.81
CA GLY A 103 38.10 35.50 -31.72
C GLY A 103 39.00 35.38 -30.52
N THR A 104 40.12 34.84 -30.80
CA THR A 104 41.54 35.25 -30.73
C THR A 104 42.37 34.86 -29.51
N THR A 105 43.34 34.00 -29.82
CA THR A 105 44.82 34.11 -29.61
C THR A 105 45.36 34.15 -28.19
N GLY A 106 46.31 33.27 -27.89
CA GLY A 106 47.72 33.31 -28.03
C GLY A 106 48.50 32.47 -27.00
N THR A 107 49.28 31.60 -27.48
CA THR A 107 50.74 31.43 -27.37
C THR A 107 51.40 30.85 -26.13
N THR A 108 52.19 29.79 -26.40
CA THR A 108 53.51 29.30 -25.89
C THR A 108 53.49 28.48 -24.59
N GLY A 109 54.16 27.38 -24.51
CA GLY A 109 55.35 26.80 -25.02
C GLY A 109 55.66 25.40 -24.47
N THR A 110 56.16 24.58 -25.33
CA THR A 110 57.32 23.67 -25.28
C THR A 110 57.64 22.97 -23.94
N THR A 111 57.91 21.67 -23.90
CA THR A 111 58.92 20.80 -24.52
C THR A 111 58.67 19.35 -24.11
N ASP A 112 58.73 18.41 -25.04
CA ASP A 112 59.72 17.34 -25.29
C ASP A 112 59.81 16.26 -24.22
N ALA A 113 59.73 14.99 -24.49
CA ALA A 113 60.45 14.11 -25.40
C ALA A 113 59.94 12.67 -25.36
N THR A 114 59.87 12.03 -26.49
CA THR A 114 59.81 10.59 -26.81
C THR A 114 61.22 9.97 -26.76
N PRO A 115 61.47 8.68 -27.12
CA PRO A 115 60.79 7.39 -27.11
C PRO A 115 61.66 6.23 -26.67
N SER A 116 61.16 4.96 -26.73
CA SER A 116 61.90 3.74 -27.16
C SER A 116 61.11 2.47 -26.82
N ASP A 117 60.61 1.74 -27.73
CA ASP A 117 61.07 0.61 -28.58
C ASP A 117 61.51 -0.67 -27.85
N ASN A 118 60.88 -1.77 -28.17
CA ASN A 118 61.26 -3.06 -28.78
C ASN A 118 60.45 -4.22 -28.16
N ALA A 119 59.64 -4.91 -28.90
CA ALA A 119 59.83 -5.91 -29.97
C ALA A 119 60.00 -7.37 -29.48
N GLU A 120 59.08 -8.21 -29.99
CA GLU A 120 59.20 -9.63 -30.41
C GLU A 120 59.44 -10.74 -29.35
N THR A 121 58.67 -11.82 -29.31
CA THR A 121 58.68 -12.92 -30.27
C THR A 121 57.58 -13.96 -29.94
N GLN A 122 57.03 -14.58 -30.99
CA GLN A 122 56.11 -15.71 -31.12
C GLN A 122 56.48 -16.98 -30.36
N THR A 123 55.53 -17.80 -29.94
CA THR A 123 55.34 -19.13 -30.50
C THR A 123 54.02 -19.78 -30.08
N GLU A 124 53.38 -20.36 -31.02
CA GLU A 124 52.33 -21.27 -31.34
C GLU A 124 52.08 -22.45 -30.37
N ALA A 125 50.79 -22.76 -30.07
CA ALA A 125 50.11 -24.04 -30.23
C ALA A 125 48.66 -23.99 -29.73
N ALA A 126 47.70 -24.24 -30.59
CA ALA A 126 46.31 -24.64 -30.32
C ALA A 126 46.21 -26.19 -30.31
N PRO A 127 45.05 -26.86 -30.08
CA PRO A 127 43.71 -26.42 -29.66
C PRO A 127 43.08 -27.33 -28.57
N ALA A 128 42.02 -26.91 -27.93
CA ALA A 128 40.92 -27.80 -27.51
C ALA A 128 39.62 -26.99 -27.28
N ASP A 129 38.61 -27.30 -28.06
CA ASP A 129 37.23 -26.87 -27.95
C ASP A 129 36.62 -27.12 -26.58
N THR A 130 36.03 -26.10 -26.00
CA THR A 130 34.87 -26.25 -25.13
C THR A 130 33.95 -25.04 -25.38
N ALA A 131 32.87 -25.29 -26.09
CA ALA A 131 31.84 -24.33 -26.32
C ALA A 131 31.12 -24.01 -24.99
N THR A 132 31.40 -22.86 -24.44
CA THR A 132 30.56 -22.25 -23.40
C THR A 132 29.46 -21.53 -24.16
N ALA A 133 28.20 -21.97 -23.98
CA ALA A 133 27.03 -21.26 -24.48
C ALA A 133 26.95 -19.93 -23.72
N GLU A 134 27.22 -18.85 -24.40
CA GLU A 134 26.93 -17.50 -23.99
C GLU A 134 25.40 -17.34 -23.94
N ALA A 135 24.87 -17.09 -22.75
CA ALA A 135 23.48 -16.63 -22.61
C ALA A 135 23.33 -15.31 -23.38
N PRO A 136 22.21 -15.10 -24.08
CA PRO A 136 21.98 -13.84 -24.78
C PRO A 136 21.94 -12.71 -23.75
N ALA A 137 22.87 -11.78 -23.84
CA ALA A 137 22.81 -10.52 -23.12
C ALA A 137 21.51 -9.81 -23.54
N ALA A 138 20.68 -9.47 -22.54
CA ALA A 138 19.54 -8.61 -22.77
C ALA A 138 20.05 -7.29 -23.37
N GLU A 139 19.59 -6.93 -24.57
CA GLU A 139 19.84 -5.63 -25.16
C GLU A 139 19.22 -4.57 -24.23
N ALA A 140 20.08 -3.74 -23.65
CA ALA A 140 19.64 -2.56 -22.91
C ALA A 140 18.86 -1.65 -23.87
N PRO A 141 17.71 -1.11 -23.49
CA PRO A 141 16.95 -0.20 -24.35
C PRO A 141 17.79 1.03 -24.66
N ALA A 142 18.04 1.27 -25.93
CA ALA A 142 18.80 2.41 -26.41
C ALA A 142 17.93 3.67 -26.37
N GLY A 143 18.01 4.44 -25.26
CA GLY A 143 17.36 5.74 -25.15
C GLY A 143 17.19 6.20 -23.71
N ASP A 144 17.36 7.48 -23.46
CA ASP A 144 16.96 8.12 -22.21
C ASP A 144 15.41 8.14 -22.16
N LEU A 145 14.84 7.28 -21.32
CA LEU A 145 13.39 7.18 -21.12
C LEU A 145 12.86 8.25 -20.15
N GLY A 146 13.74 9.10 -19.62
CA GLY A 146 13.39 10.12 -18.63
C GLY A 146 13.21 9.56 -17.22
N GLU A 147 12.76 10.44 -16.32
CA GLU A 147 12.47 10.06 -14.94
C GLU A 147 11.15 9.31 -14.83
N VAL A 148 11.14 8.26 -14.02
CA VAL A 148 9.95 7.51 -13.61
C VAL A 148 9.78 7.69 -12.10
N ARG A 149 8.61 8.12 -11.66
CA ARG A 149 8.25 8.26 -10.25
C ARG A 149 7.37 7.10 -9.82
N LEU A 150 7.81 6.36 -8.79
CA LEU A 150 7.08 5.25 -8.21
C LEU A 150 6.62 5.61 -6.79
N LEU A 151 5.31 5.51 -6.53
CA LEU A 151 4.75 5.62 -5.19
C LEU A 151 4.70 4.23 -4.55
N ASN A 152 5.59 3.98 -3.60
CA ASN A 152 5.63 2.76 -2.81
C ASN A 152 4.67 2.86 -1.61
N GLY A 153 3.77 1.87 -1.49
CA GLY A 153 2.82 1.75 -0.39
C GLY A 153 3.29 0.86 0.77
N LYS A 154 4.56 0.37 0.72
CA LYS A 154 5.14 -0.55 1.71
C LYS A 154 6.29 0.13 2.45
N PRO A 155 6.02 0.82 3.58
CA PRO A 155 7.07 1.52 4.35
C PRO A 155 8.11 0.56 4.92
N GLU A 156 7.75 -0.70 5.18
CA GLU A 156 8.61 -1.74 5.74
C GLU A 156 9.79 -2.12 4.85
N ILE A 157 9.71 -1.85 3.55
CA ILE A 157 10.77 -2.13 2.57
C ILE A 157 11.32 -0.85 1.91
N ASN A 158 11.13 0.32 2.53
CA ASN A 158 11.55 1.60 1.95
C ASN A 158 13.03 1.59 1.52
N ASP A 159 13.93 1.15 2.38
CA ASP A 159 15.37 1.18 2.12
C ASP A 159 15.74 0.25 0.94
N GLN A 160 15.08 -0.90 0.83
CA GLN A 160 15.25 -1.83 -0.26
C GLN A 160 14.70 -1.28 -1.58
N MET A 161 13.59 -0.55 -1.53
CA MET A 161 13.06 0.14 -2.71
C MET A 161 13.97 1.28 -3.18
N GLN A 162 14.64 2.00 -2.26
CA GLN A 162 15.68 2.96 -2.63
C GLN A 162 16.90 2.27 -3.26
N ALA A 163 17.31 1.10 -2.73
CA ALA A 163 18.39 0.30 -3.31
C ALA A 163 18.01 -0.24 -4.69
N LEU A 164 16.76 -0.69 -4.88
CA LEU A 164 16.21 -1.13 -6.16
C LEU A 164 16.28 0.00 -7.21
N ALA A 165 15.88 1.21 -6.83
CA ALA A 165 15.96 2.38 -7.71
C ALA A 165 17.42 2.69 -8.10
N ALA A 166 18.33 2.68 -7.12
CA ALA A 166 19.76 2.91 -7.39
C ALA A 166 20.33 1.87 -8.36
N LYS A 167 19.96 0.60 -8.19
CA LYS A 167 20.40 -0.51 -9.04
C LYS A 167 19.85 -0.40 -10.46
N TYR A 168 18.56 -0.07 -10.60
CA TYR A 168 17.94 0.20 -11.90
C TYR A 168 18.64 1.35 -12.63
N ASN A 169 18.90 2.45 -11.92
CA ASN A 169 19.57 3.61 -12.49
C ASN A 169 21.01 3.28 -12.94
N GLU A 170 21.73 2.47 -12.14
CA GLU A 170 23.09 2.03 -12.48
C GLU A 170 23.14 1.14 -13.74
N GLU A 171 22.24 0.15 -13.82
CA GLU A 171 22.27 -0.86 -14.89
C GLU A 171 21.70 -0.37 -16.21
N THR A 172 20.69 0.50 -16.17
CA THR A 172 19.96 0.90 -17.37
C THR A 172 20.30 2.32 -17.86
N GLY A 173 20.87 3.15 -16.99
CA GLY A 173 21.08 4.58 -17.26
C GLY A 173 19.79 5.42 -17.22
N ASN A 174 18.63 4.82 -16.98
CA ASN A 174 17.35 5.51 -16.75
C ASN A 174 17.26 5.98 -15.29
N THR A 175 16.27 6.81 -14.97
CA THR A 175 16.08 7.35 -13.62
C THR A 175 14.76 6.86 -13.03
N LEU A 176 14.84 6.10 -11.92
CA LEU A 176 13.69 5.77 -11.07
C LEU A 176 13.79 6.54 -9.75
N VAL A 177 12.71 7.21 -9.37
CA VAL A 177 12.56 7.93 -8.09
C VAL A 177 11.46 7.24 -7.29
N VAL A 178 11.77 6.77 -6.09
CA VAL A 178 10.80 6.10 -5.21
C VAL A 178 10.37 7.07 -4.11
N GLU A 179 9.06 7.29 -4.00
CA GLU A 179 8.40 7.99 -2.91
C GLU A 179 7.65 6.95 -2.06
N THR A 180 7.87 6.92 -0.74
CA THR A 180 7.20 5.96 0.16
C THR A 180 6.22 6.67 1.07
N ILE A 181 5.00 6.15 1.16
CA ILE A 181 3.98 6.60 2.12
C ILE A 181 4.03 5.74 3.39
N GLY A 182 3.74 6.36 4.55
CA GLY A 182 3.75 5.67 5.84
C GLY A 182 2.58 4.70 6.01
N GLY A 183 2.75 3.71 6.90
CA GLY A 183 1.77 2.65 7.16
C GLY A 183 0.42 3.13 7.71
N ASP A 184 0.39 4.29 8.37
CA ASP A 184 -0.84 4.93 8.85
C ASP A 184 -1.53 5.82 7.78
N THR A 185 -0.98 5.88 6.56
CA THR A 185 -1.52 6.68 5.46
C THR A 185 -2.32 5.78 4.51
N ASN A 186 -3.57 6.15 4.25
CA ASN A 186 -4.38 5.47 3.24
C ASN A 186 -3.87 5.83 1.83
N ALA A 187 -3.29 4.85 1.12
CA ALA A 187 -2.70 5.05 -0.19
C ALA A 187 -3.71 5.56 -1.23
N SER A 188 -4.95 5.03 -1.22
CA SER A 188 -6.00 5.45 -2.15
C SER A 188 -6.39 6.92 -1.96
N ASP A 189 -6.45 7.40 -0.70
CA ASP A 189 -6.78 8.80 -0.42
C ASP A 189 -5.62 9.75 -0.78
N GLU A 190 -4.38 9.30 -0.63
CA GLU A 190 -3.21 10.09 -1.06
C GLU A 190 -3.16 10.20 -2.59
N LEU A 191 -3.38 9.10 -3.31
CA LEU A 191 -3.47 9.10 -4.76
C LEU A 191 -4.59 10.02 -5.27
N LYS A 192 -5.75 10.05 -4.61
CA LYS A 192 -6.83 11.00 -4.92
C LYS A 192 -6.39 12.46 -4.76
N LYS A 193 -5.62 12.78 -3.71
CA LYS A 193 -5.05 14.13 -3.50
C LYS A 193 -4.01 14.47 -4.56
N MET A 194 -3.11 13.52 -4.89
CA MET A 194 -2.12 13.69 -5.95
C MET A 194 -2.78 13.93 -7.32
N TYR A 195 -3.84 13.17 -7.63
CA TYR A 195 -4.63 13.35 -8.84
C TYR A 195 -5.30 14.73 -8.90
N GLN A 196 -5.90 15.19 -7.78
CA GLN A 196 -6.50 16.53 -7.70
C GLN A 196 -5.46 17.65 -7.82
N ALA A 197 -4.23 17.39 -7.41
CA ALA A 197 -3.12 18.33 -7.47
C ALA A 197 -2.41 18.35 -8.85
N ASP A 198 -2.80 17.50 -9.82
CA ASP A 198 -2.12 17.32 -11.12
C ASP A 198 -0.63 16.88 -10.91
N ASN A 199 -0.40 16.00 -9.93
CA ASN A 199 0.92 15.52 -9.48
C ASN A 199 0.95 14.00 -9.29
N MET A 200 0.38 13.25 -10.24
CA MET A 200 0.40 11.78 -10.18
C MET A 200 1.82 11.23 -10.34
N PRO A 201 2.18 10.16 -9.62
CA PRO A 201 3.34 9.34 -9.96
C PRO A 201 3.08 8.58 -11.26
N ASP A 202 4.16 8.13 -11.91
CA ASP A 202 4.07 7.32 -13.14
C ASP A 202 3.67 5.87 -12.82
N ILE A 203 4.13 5.38 -11.67
CA ILE A 203 3.81 4.05 -11.13
C ILE A 203 3.24 4.20 -9.72
N PHE A 204 2.15 3.48 -9.43
CA PHE A 204 1.58 3.44 -8.08
C PHE A 204 0.90 2.10 -7.79
N VAL A 205 0.57 1.87 -6.53
CA VAL A 205 -0.05 0.65 -6.05
C VAL A 205 -1.57 0.76 -6.08
N ILE A 206 -2.24 -0.31 -6.55
CA ILE A 206 -3.69 -0.51 -6.39
C ILE A 206 -4.00 -1.93 -5.93
N GLU A 207 -5.13 -2.10 -5.22
CA GLU A 207 -5.81 -3.39 -5.05
C GLU A 207 -6.71 -3.66 -6.27
N ALA A 208 -7.05 -4.92 -6.53
CA ALA A 208 -7.84 -5.30 -7.71
C ALA A 208 -9.20 -4.57 -7.79
N ASN A 209 -9.90 -4.39 -6.66
CA ASN A 209 -11.19 -3.68 -6.60
C ASN A 209 -11.09 -2.17 -6.85
N GLN A 210 -9.90 -1.61 -6.83
CA GLN A 210 -9.66 -0.19 -7.10
C GLN A 210 -9.47 0.10 -8.59
N ALA A 211 -9.33 -0.93 -9.44
CA ALA A 211 -9.15 -0.77 -10.88
C ALA A 211 -10.24 0.11 -11.51
N ALA A 212 -11.50 -0.05 -11.09
CA ALA A 212 -12.62 0.75 -11.57
C ALA A 212 -12.51 2.26 -11.26
N ASN A 213 -11.77 2.64 -10.20
CA ASN A 213 -11.53 4.05 -9.87
C ASN A 213 -10.61 4.73 -10.91
N TRP A 214 -9.87 3.94 -11.67
CA TRP A 214 -8.87 4.36 -12.66
C TRP A 214 -9.27 4.01 -14.10
N ASP A 215 -10.57 3.75 -14.37
CA ASP A 215 -11.07 3.37 -15.69
C ASP A 215 -10.62 4.36 -16.78
N GLY A 216 -9.96 3.84 -17.82
CA GLY A 216 -9.38 4.63 -18.89
C GLY A 216 -8.17 5.50 -18.53
N MET A 217 -7.60 5.34 -17.32
CA MET A 217 -6.44 6.12 -16.86
C MET A 217 -5.15 5.29 -16.70
N LEU A 218 -5.26 3.97 -16.77
CA LEU A 218 -4.11 3.07 -16.66
C LEU A 218 -3.63 2.63 -18.05
N ALA A 219 -2.33 2.41 -18.17
CA ALA A 219 -1.73 1.89 -19.40
C ALA A 219 -1.98 0.39 -19.51
N ASP A 220 -2.23 -0.08 -20.73
CA ASP A 220 -2.22 -1.50 -21.04
C ASP A 220 -0.77 -2.02 -21.12
N LEU A 221 -0.47 -3.04 -20.32
CA LEU A 221 0.83 -3.72 -20.21
C LEU A 221 0.85 -5.06 -20.95
N ALA A 222 -0.19 -5.37 -21.74
CA ALA A 222 -0.26 -6.63 -22.47
C ALA A 222 0.92 -6.76 -23.46
N GLY A 223 1.52 -7.95 -23.49
CA GLY A 223 2.63 -8.26 -24.38
C GLY A 223 4.01 -7.81 -23.89
N GLU A 224 4.11 -7.21 -22.68
CA GLU A 224 5.40 -7.01 -22.02
C GLU A 224 6.01 -8.37 -21.62
N ASP A 225 7.34 -8.50 -21.66
CA ASP A 225 8.03 -9.78 -21.49
C ASP A 225 7.73 -10.45 -20.15
N TRP A 226 7.55 -9.67 -19.09
CA TRP A 226 7.22 -10.18 -17.77
C TRP A 226 5.87 -10.92 -17.71
N THR A 227 4.91 -10.62 -18.59
CA THR A 227 3.60 -11.28 -18.60
C THR A 227 3.66 -12.76 -18.96
N ASN A 228 4.79 -13.21 -19.55
CA ASN A 228 5.03 -14.62 -19.87
C ASN A 228 5.68 -15.41 -18.72
N LYS A 229 5.99 -14.74 -17.59
CA LYS A 229 6.73 -15.32 -16.47
C LYS A 229 5.89 -15.51 -15.22
N THR A 230 4.61 -15.17 -15.26
CA THR A 230 3.69 -15.23 -14.12
C THR A 230 2.28 -15.52 -14.60
N GLY A 231 1.44 -16.04 -13.70
CA GLY A 231 -0.01 -16.15 -13.89
C GLY A 231 -0.78 -15.24 -12.92
N PHE A 232 -0.11 -14.23 -12.37
CA PHE A 232 -0.64 -13.35 -11.34
C PHE A 232 -0.88 -11.90 -11.80
N GLU A 233 -0.78 -11.63 -13.09
CA GLU A 233 -1.09 -10.30 -13.63
C GLU A 233 -2.52 -9.85 -13.33
N LEU A 234 -2.75 -8.57 -13.08
CA LEU A 234 -4.10 -8.03 -12.97
C LEU A 234 -4.63 -7.68 -14.36
N VAL A 235 -5.68 -8.40 -14.78
CA VAL A 235 -6.36 -8.17 -16.06
C VAL A 235 -7.71 -7.52 -15.80
N ASP A 236 -7.95 -6.37 -16.41
CA ASP A 236 -9.26 -5.71 -16.45
C ASP A 236 -9.93 -5.92 -17.80
N ALA A 237 -11.26 -6.13 -17.79
CA ALA A 237 -12.02 -6.44 -19.00
C ALA A 237 -12.03 -5.30 -20.03
N ASN A 238 -11.85 -4.06 -19.61
CA ASN A 238 -11.90 -2.86 -20.44
C ASN A 238 -10.52 -2.29 -20.78
N MET A 239 -9.56 -2.41 -19.83
CA MET A 239 -8.23 -1.80 -19.93
C MET A 239 -7.12 -2.78 -20.29
N GLY A 240 -7.39 -4.08 -20.34
CA GLY A 240 -6.39 -5.11 -20.64
C GLY A 240 -5.55 -5.50 -19.42
N THR A 241 -4.28 -5.84 -19.62
CA THR A 241 -3.35 -6.14 -18.52
C THR A 241 -2.88 -4.84 -17.89
N ILE A 242 -3.35 -4.55 -16.67
CA ILE A 242 -3.10 -3.26 -16.02
C ILE A 242 -2.16 -3.34 -14.82
N GLY A 243 -1.95 -4.52 -14.23
CA GLY A 243 -1.20 -4.63 -12.98
C GLY A 243 -0.02 -5.59 -13.05
N PHE A 244 1.15 -5.06 -12.66
CA PHE A 244 2.37 -5.81 -12.44
C PHE A 244 2.36 -6.39 -11.01
N PRO A 245 2.37 -7.73 -10.84
CA PRO A 245 2.49 -8.34 -9.54
C PRO A 245 3.93 -8.18 -9.04
N TYR A 246 4.13 -7.60 -7.87
CA TYR A 246 5.49 -7.40 -7.34
C TYR A 246 5.81 -8.28 -6.13
N THR A 247 4.79 -8.94 -5.55
CA THR A 247 4.95 -9.90 -4.46
C THR A 247 3.73 -10.81 -4.32
N VAL A 248 3.96 -12.02 -3.83
CA VAL A 248 2.92 -12.90 -3.27
C VAL A 248 2.92 -12.72 -1.76
N GLU A 249 1.75 -12.51 -1.18
CA GLU A 249 1.58 -12.40 0.26
C GLU A 249 0.57 -13.40 0.79
N ALA A 250 0.70 -13.71 2.08
CA ALA A 250 -0.25 -14.55 2.78
C ALA A 250 -0.69 -13.88 4.08
N THR A 251 -1.95 -14.09 4.44
CA THR A 251 -2.51 -13.68 5.72
C THR A 251 -3.31 -14.81 6.36
N ALA A 252 -3.12 -14.95 7.64
CA ALA A 252 -3.83 -15.81 8.57
C ALA A 252 -3.50 -15.34 9.98
N LEU A 253 -3.61 -16.19 11.02
CA LEU A 253 -3.03 -15.89 12.32
C LEU A 253 -1.55 -16.26 12.29
N GLY A 254 -0.68 -15.23 12.12
CA GLY A 254 0.76 -15.40 12.25
C GLY A 254 1.11 -15.79 13.68
N TYR A 255 2.02 -16.74 13.89
CA TYR A 255 2.37 -17.20 15.24
C TYR A 255 3.88 -17.27 15.51
N ASN A 256 4.22 -17.16 16.81
CA ASN A 256 5.53 -17.46 17.37
C ASN A 256 5.58 -18.96 17.75
N ALA A 257 6.35 -19.74 16.97
CA ALA A 257 6.41 -21.21 17.16
C ALA A 257 7.06 -21.61 18.48
N ASP A 258 8.01 -20.83 18.99
CA ASP A 258 8.72 -21.12 20.23
C ASP A 258 7.78 -20.98 21.44
N LEU A 259 6.93 -19.96 21.45
CA LEU A 259 5.91 -19.77 22.50
C LEU A 259 4.86 -20.90 22.47
N LEU A 260 4.38 -21.29 21.29
CA LEU A 260 3.46 -22.41 21.15
C LEU A 260 4.08 -23.71 21.68
N LYS A 261 5.32 -24.00 21.29
CA LYS A 261 6.08 -25.17 21.75
C LYS A 261 6.29 -25.15 23.26
N ALA A 262 6.65 -24.02 23.85
CA ALA A 262 6.83 -23.86 25.29
C ALA A 262 5.51 -24.09 26.04
N ALA A 263 4.39 -23.68 25.47
CA ALA A 263 3.07 -23.92 26.04
C ALA A 263 2.58 -25.37 25.85
N GLY A 264 3.18 -26.15 24.94
CA GLY A 264 2.73 -27.48 24.56
C GLY A 264 1.53 -27.47 23.61
N VAL A 265 1.38 -26.40 22.82
CA VAL A 265 0.32 -26.25 21.80
C VAL A 265 0.90 -26.60 20.43
N ASP A 266 0.26 -27.56 19.76
CA ASP A 266 0.62 -27.90 18.36
C ASP A 266 -0.19 -27.04 17.39
N PRO A 267 0.46 -26.14 16.59
CA PRO A 267 -0.24 -25.31 15.63
C PRO A 267 -1.02 -26.11 14.57
N ALA A 268 -0.60 -27.33 14.23
CA ALA A 268 -1.31 -28.19 13.29
C ALA A 268 -2.67 -28.68 13.81
N SER A 269 -2.89 -28.61 15.13
CA SER A 269 -4.18 -28.97 15.75
C SER A 269 -5.23 -27.85 15.70
N LEU A 270 -4.86 -26.62 15.32
CA LEU A 270 -5.72 -25.42 15.37
C LEU A 270 -6.66 -25.34 14.15
N THR A 271 -7.45 -26.39 13.93
CA THR A 271 -8.36 -26.56 12.78
C THR A 271 -9.84 -26.61 13.18
N THR A 272 -10.16 -26.33 14.44
CA THR A 272 -11.54 -26.27 14.96
C THR A 272 -11.69 -25.14 15.98
N PRO A 273 -12.90 -24.58 16.17
CA PRO A 273 -13.16 -23.57 17.22
C PRO A 273 -12.82 -24.09 18.63
N ALA A 274 -13.11 -25.36 18.91
CA ALA A 274 -12.82 -25.97 20.20
C ALA A 274 -11.32 -26.09 20.48
N ALA A 275 -10.50 -26.42 19.47
CA ALA A 275 -9.05 -26.48 19.59
C ALA A 275 -8.46 -25.09 19.85
N TRP A 276 -8.96 -24.05 19.15
CA TRP A 276 -8.58 -22.68 19.39
C TRP A 276 -8.92 -22.19 20.79
N GLN A 277 -10.14 -22.48 21.29
CA GLN A 277 -10.54 -22.13 22.65
C GLN A 277 -9.61 -22.78 23.69
N ALA A 278 -9.32 -24.07 23.56
CA ALA A 278 -8.42 -24.80 24.46
C ALA A 278 -6.97 -24.25 24.41
N ALA A 279 -6.48 -23.90 23.22
CA ALA A 279 -5.17 -23.28 23.05
C ALA A 279 -5.10 -21.92 23.73
N CYS A 280 -6.09 -21.05 23.53
CA CYS A 280 -6.16 -19.74 24.18
C CYS A 280 -6.20 -19.85 25.72
N GLU A 281 -6.99 -20.78 26.25
CA GLU A 281 -7.04 -21.05 27.71
C GLU A 281 -5.69 -21.53 28.26
N THR A 282 -5.01 -22.41 27.53
CA THR A 282 -3.68 -22.90 27.88
C THR A 282 -2.64 -21.78 27.89
N LEU A 283 -2.60 -20.99 26.83
CA LEU A 283 -1.65 -19.88 26.66
C LEU A 283 -1.87 -18.77 27.70
N ASP A 284 -3.14 -18.39 27.92
CA ASP A 284 -3.47 -17.34 28.92
C ASP A 284 -3.14 -17.80 30.34
N SER A 285 -3.38 -19.08 30.68
CA SER A 285 -3.02 -19.65 31.99
C SER A 285 -1.52 -19.68 32.25
N LYS A 286 -0.69 -19.70 31.19
CA LYS A 286 0.77 -19.70 31.24
C LYS A 286 1.39 -18.34 30.91
N LYS A 287 0.61 -17.29 30.83
CA LYS A 287 1.02 -15.98 30.38
C LYS A 287 2.28 -15.44 31.08
N ASP A 288 2.30 -15.54 32.41
CA ASP A 288 3.45 -15.10 33.23
C ASP A 288 4.69 -15.99 33.01
N GLU A 289 4.50 -17.33 32.87
CA GLU A 289 5.58 -18.28 32.58
C GLU A 289 6.21 -18.04 31.20
N LEU A 290 5.40 -17.73 30.21
CA LEU A 290 5.82 -17.46 28.85
C LEU A 290 6.37 -16.03 28.66
N GLY A 291 6.15 -15.14 29.60
CA GLY A 291 6.57 -13.74 29.53
C GLY A 291 5.78 -12.91 28.49
N ILE A 292 4.58 -13.36 28.11
CA ILE A 292 3.73 -12.68 27.13
C ILE A 292 2.79 -11.66 27.79
N THR A 293 2.42 -10.64 27.03
CA THR A 293 1.40 -9.65 27.45
C THR A 293 0.00 -10.19 27.24
N ALA A 294 -0.24 -10.83 26.08
CA ALA A 294 -1.52 -11.43 25.71
C ALA A 294 -1.33 -12.57 24.69
N VAL A 295 -2.37 -13.36 24.46
CA VAL A 295 -2.35 -14.41 23.44
C VAL A 295 -2.33 -13.81 22.04
N PHE A 296 -3.16 -12.79 21.79
CA PHE A 296 -3.24 -12.13 20.49
C PHE A 296 -2.70 -10.68 20.53
N GLY A 297 -1.82 -10.38 19.59
CA GLY A 297 -1.56 -9.03 19.12
C GLY A 297 -2.59 -8.66 18.06
N TRP A 298 -3.81 -8.33 18.48
CA TRP A 298 -4.94 -7.94 17.64
C TRP A 298 -5.33 -6.49 17.91
N CYS A 299 -5.55 -5.71 16.83
CA CYS A 299 -5.96 -4.32 16.91
C CYS A 299 -7.19 -4.06 16.05
N ALA A 300 -8.26 -3.59 16.67
CA ALA A 300 -9.53 -3.23 16.04
C ALA A 300 -9.74 -1.71 15.95
N GLU A 301 -8.68 -0.90 16.09
CA GLU A 301 -8.74 0.56 15.95
C GLU A 301 -9.09 0.91 14.49
N PRO A 302 -10.22 1.62 14.22
CA PRO A 302 -10.73 1.75 12.86
C PRO A 302 -10.10 2.87 12.04
N THR A 303 -9.44 3.86 12.69
CA THR A 303 -8.95 5.06 12.01
C THR A 303 -7.63 4.79 11.28
N ASN A 304 -6.69 4.16 11.95
CA ASN A 304 -5.34 3.89 11.42
C ASN A 304 -5.20 2.45 10.90
N LEU A 305 -5.93 1.48 11.51
CA LEU A 305 -5.89 0.06 11.17
C LEU A 305 -7.21 -0.49 10.60
N GLY A 306 -8.10 0.40 10.13
CA GLY A 306 -9.35 0.00 9.48
C GLY A 306 -9.14 -0.88 8.25
N TRP A 307 -8.05 -0.69 7.52
CA TRP A 307 -7.63 -1.56 6.42
C TRP A 307 -7.35 -2.99 6.89
N SER A 308 -6.71 -3.18 8.03
CA SER A 308 -6.40 -4.51 8.57
C SER A 308 -7.67 -5.24 9.01
N SER A 309 -8.51 -4.63 9.85
CA SER A 309 -9.76 -5.27 10.31
C SER A 309 -10.79 -5.39 9.19
N GLY A 310 -10.99 -4.35 8.39
CA GLY A 310 -12.03 -4.29 7.35
C GLY A 310 -11.66 -4.98 6.03
N THR A 311 -10.40 -5.33 5.79
CA THR A 311 -9.97 -6.09 4.61
C THR A 311 -9.39 -7.45 5.00
N HIS A 312 -8.32 -7.50 5.81
CA HIS A 312 -7.62 -8.76 6.06
C HIS A 312 -8.39 -9.68 7.02
N VAL A 313 -8.86 -9.15 8.15
CA VAL A 313 -9.64 -9.95 9.11
C VAL A 313 -11.04 -10.23 8.57
N PHE A 314 -11.70 -9.25 7.95
CA PHE A 314 -12.98 -9.48 7.27
C PHE A 314 -12.83 -10.47 6.09
N GLY A 315 -11.69 -10.45 5.39
CA GLY A 315 -11.35 -11.41 4.34
C GLY A 315 -11.40 -12.86 4.82
N GLN A 316 -11.05 -13.12 6.07
CA GLN A 316 -11.15 -14.48 6.62
C GLN A 316 -12.61 -15.01 6.65
N TYR A 317 -13.60 -14.15 6.86
CA TYR A 317 -15.00 -14.52 6.69
C TYR A 317 -15.31 -14.97 5.25
N LEU A 318 -14.72 -14.29 4.25
CA LEU A 318 -14.95 -14.58 2.84
C LEU A 318 -14.18 -15.82 2.37
N ASP A 319 -12.98 -16.04 2.88
CA ASP A 319 -11.98 -16.89 2.25
C ASP A 319 -11.59 -18.14 3.06
N ALA A 320 -11.67 -18.11 4.40
CA ALA A 320 -11.20 -19.23 5.21
C ALA A 320 -11.99 -20.52 4.92
N GLY A 321 -11.26 -21.61 4.66
CA GLY A 321 -11.81 -22.91 4.30
C GLY A 321 -12.05 -23.11 2.81
N LEU A 322 -11.99 -22.06 2.00
CA LEU A 322 -12.16 -22.15 0.55
C LEU A 322 -10.84 -22.51 -0.16
N LYS A 323 -10.95 -22.86 -1.44
CA LYS A 323 -9.83 -23.03 -2.36
C LYS A 323 -9.63 -21.75 -3.20
N ALA A 324 -8.49 -21.66 -3.89
CA ALA A 324 -8.09 -20.48 -4.62
C ALA A 324 -9.09 -20.01 -5.70
N ASP A 325 -9.84 -20.93 -6.27
CA ASP A 325 -10.85 -20.69 -7.31
C ASP A 325 -12.31 -20.69 -6.81
N ASP A 326 -12.53 -20.82 -5.49
CA ASP A 326 -13.87 -20.84 -4.90
C ASP A 326 -14.28 -19.45 -4.42
N THR A 327 -15.12 -18.78 -5.19
CA THR A 327 -15.62 -17.42 -4.97
C THR A 327 -16.97 -17.34 -4.24
N THR A 328 -17.41 -18.45 -3.60
CA THR A 328 -18.76 -18.58 -3.03
C THR A 328 -19.21 -17.38 -2.20
N TYR A 329 -18.40 -16.92 -1.24
CA TYR A 329 -18.83 -15.86 -0.33
C TYR A 329 -18.58 -14.45 -0.88
N ILE A 330 -17.56 -14.26 -1.73
CA ILE A 330 -17.38 -12.96 -2.40
C ILE A 330 -18.46 -12.72 -3.45
N ASP A 331 -18.90 -13.74 -4.17
CA ASP A 331 -20.00 -13.65 -5.13
C ASP A 331 -21.32 -13.34 -4.41
N LEU A 332 -21.56 -13.98 -3.26
CA LEU A 332 -22.72 -13.68 -2.40
C LEU A 332 -22.69 -12.22 -1.93
N LEU A 333 -21.52 -11.74 -1.50
CA LEU A 333 -21.32 -10.36 -1.06
C LEU A 333 -21.59 -9.38 -2.21
N ASN A 334 -21.08 -9.66 -3.41
CA ASN A 334 -21.22 -8.81 -4.58
C ASN A 334 -22.64 -8.87 -5.19
N ASP A 335 -23.45 -9.88 -4.85
CA ASP A 335 -24.88 -9.92 -5.18
C ASP A 335 -25.71 -9.08 -4.20
N GLY A 336 -25.49 -7.76 -4.24
CA GLY A 336 -26.27 -6.79 -3.45
C GLY A 336 -25.98 -6.75 -1.96
N GLY A 337 -24.78 -7.15 -1.54
CA GLY A 337 -24.34 -7.06 -0.14
C GLY A 337 -24.95 -8.13 0.76
N LYS A 338 -25.15 -9.33 0.24
CA LYS A 338 -25.64 -10.49 1.01
C LYS A 338 -24.52 -11.15 1.80
N ILE A 339 -24.86 -11.74 2.92
CA ILE A 339 -23.95 -12.55 3.74
C ILE A 339 -24.59 -13.89 4.08
N ASP A 340 -23.75 -14.91 4.34
CA ASP A 340 -24.17 -16.12 5.06
C ASP A 340 -24.18 -15.81 6.56
N GLU A 341 -25.37 -15.68 7.16
CA GLU A 341 -25.54 -15.29 8.56
C GLU A 341 -25.02 -16.37 9.52
N ALA A 342 -25.14 -17.65 9.16
CA ALA A 342 -24.65 -18.74 10.02
C ALA A 342 -23.13 -18.74 10.08
N ARG A 343 -22.47 -18.62 8.94
CA ARG A 343 -21.01 -18.47 8.84
C ARG A 343 -20.53 -17.20 9.54
N MET A 344 -21.23 -16.07 9.35
CA MET A 344 -20.90 -14.80 10.02
C MET A 344 -21.04 -14.92 11.55
N LYS A 345 -21.98 -15.73 12.04
CA LYS A 345 -22.13 -16.00 13.47
C LYS A 345 -20.94 -16.77 14.03
N ASN A 346 -20.50 -17.83 13.37
CA ASN A 346 -19.32 -18.60 13.76
C ASN A 346 -18.06 -17.72 13.74
N PHE A 347 -17.92 -16.89 12.71
CA PHE A 347 -16.85 -15.90 12.61
C PHE A 347 -16.89 -14.88 13.75
N ALA A 348 -18.08 -14.32 14.06
CA ALA A 348 -18.25 -13.37 15.16
C ALA A 348 -17.87 -13.97 16.51
N GLU A 349 -18.23 -15.23 16.78
CA GLU A 349 -17.84 -15.93 18.02
C GLU A 349 -16.33 -16.11 18.11
N PHE A 350 -15.66 -16.42 17.00
CA PHE A 350 -14.20 -16.52 16.94
C PHE A 350 -13.53 -15.15 17.19
N ILE A 351 -14.02 -14.08 16.58
CA ILE A 351 -13.53 -12.72 16.85
C ILE A 351 -13.77 -12.33 18.32
N GLY A 352 -14.91 -12.74 18.91
CA GLY A 352 -15.18 -12.54 20.34
C GLY A 352 -14.18 -13.25 21.25
N MET A 353 -13.77 -14.46 20.88
CA MET A 353 -12.67 -15.19 21.56
C MET A 353 -11.36 -14.41 21.41
N MET A 354 -11.00 -13.96 20.20
CA MET A 354 -9.78 -13.16 20.00
C MET A 354 -9.79 -11.88 20.84
N ASN A 355 -10.90 -11.15 20.87
CA ASN A 355 -11.04 -9.94 21.71
C ASN A 355 -10.78 -10.23 23.19
N LYS A 356 -11.30 -11.37 23.70
CA LYS A 356 -11.13 -11.78 25.11
C LYS A 356 -9.67 -12.02 25.50
N TYR A 357 -8.87 -12.57 24.59
CA TYR A 357 -7.49 -12.98 24.85
C TYR A 357 -6.44 -12.03 24.26
N SER A 358 -6.86 -10.84 23.81
CA SER A 358 -6.00 -9.77 23.31
C SER A 358 -5.54 -8.83 24.43
N ASP A 359 -4.45 -8.09 24.15
CA ASP A 359 -4.06 -6.94 24.95
C ASP A 359 -5.12 -5.83 24.81
N PRO A 360 -5.83 -5.45 25.90
CA PRO A 360 -6.91 -4.48 25.80
C PRO A 360 -6.47 -3.10 25.29
N ALA A 361 -5.24 -2.68 25.59
CA ALA A 361 -4.72 -1.39 25.14
C ALA A 361 -4.45 -1.41 23.62
N LEU A 362 -3.81 -2.48 23.13
CA LEU A 362 -3.57 -2.65 21.70
C LEU A 362 -4.88 -2.81 20.94
N LEU A 363 -5.82 -3.59 21.47
CA LEU A 363 -7.09 -3.91 20.82
C LEU A 363 -7.90 -2.67 20.45
N ILE A 364 -7.93 -1.66 21.33
CA ILE A 364 -8.82 -0.49 21.22
C ILE A 364 -8.12 0.72 20.61
N ASP A 365 -6.87 0.98 21.02
CA ASP A 365 -6.15 2.23 20.73
C ASP A 365 -4.75 1.97 20.14
N GLY A 366 -4.49 0.75 19.64
CA GLY A 366 -3.20 0.37 19.07
C GLY A 366 -2.93 1.00 17.70
N THR A 367 -1.66 0.88 17.28
CA THR A 367 -1.20 1.22 15.92
C THR A 367 -0.59 -0.02 15.28
N TYR A 368 -0.37 0.03 13.95
CA TYR A 368 0.35 -1.01 13.22
C TYR A 368 1.74 -1.26 13.82
N ASP A 369 2.49 -0.18 14.07
CA ASP A 369 3.85 -0.27 14.64
C ASP A 369 3.85 -0.91 16.01
N ASN A 370 2.89 -0.57 16.89
CA ASN A 370 2.79 -1.18 18.22
C ASN A 370 2.46 -2.67 18.14
N GLN A 371 1.58 -3.06 17.22
CA GLN A 371 1.18 -4.44 16.99
C GLN A 371 2.38 -5.28 16.52
N VAL A 372 3.07 -4.82 15.48
CA VAL A 372 4.22 -5.49 14.89
C VAL A 372 5.41 -5.55 15.85
N ALA A 373 5.75 -4.43 16.50
CA ALA A 373 6.82 -4.39 17.50
C ALA A 373 6.54 -5.35 18.67
N GLY A 374 5.29 -5.38 19.16
CA GLY A 374 4.90 -6.31 20.23
C GLY A 374 5.03 -7.78 19.83
N PHE A 375 4.72 -8.13 18.59
CA PHE A 375 4.92 -9.49 18.09
C PHE A 375 6.40 -9.82 17.93
N LYS A 376 7.19 -8.96 17.31
CA LYS A 376 8.65 -9.12 17.15
C LYS A 376 9.36 -9.25 18.51
N ASP A 377 8.90 -8.55 19.53
CA ASP A 377 9.39 -8.63 20.92
C ASP A 377 8.93 -9.91 21.66
N GLY A 378 8.11 -10.79 21.04
CA GLY A 378 7.55 -11.98 21.68
C GLY A 378 6.51 -11.70 22.76
N LYS A 379 5.88 -10.52 22.75
CA LYS A 379 4.81 -10.15 23.71
C LYS A 379 3.46 -10.79 23.39
N TYR A 380 3.28 -11.25 22.15
CA TYR A 380 2.08 -11.91 21.65
C TYR A 380 2.44 -13.25 21.01
N VAL A 381 1.58 -14.25 21.19
CA VAL A 381 1.74 -15.56 20.54
C VAL A 381 1.29 -15.50 19.09
N PHE A 382 0.16 -14.82 18.85
CA PHE A 382 -0.45 -14.66 17.53
C PHE A 382 -0.56 -13.19 17.14
N ILE A 383 -0.47 -12.92 15.83
CA ILE A 383 -0.69 -11.61 15.22
C ILE A 383 -1.67 -11.72 14.06
N THR A 384 -2.53 -10.72 13.87
CA THR A 384 -3.53 -10.65 12.78
C THR A 384 -2.99 -9.97 11.52
N GLN A 385 -1.69 -10.13 11.24
CA GLN A 385 -1.03 -9.59 10.07
C GLN A 385 -0.52 -10.73 9.18
N GLY A 386 -0.08 -10.40 7.96
CA GLY A 386 0.52 -11.37 7.05
C GLY A 386 2.05 -11.39 7.12
N ASN A 387 2.67 -12.05 6.13
CA ASN A 387 4.13 -12.19 6.05
C ASN A 387 4.89 -10.87 5.92
N TRP A 388 4.22 -9.77 5.57
CA TRP A 388 4.83 -8.43 5.49
C TRP A 388 5.25 -7.85 6.84
N CYS A 389 4.70 -8.34 7.97
CA CYS A 389 5.02 -7.78 9.28
C CYS A 389 6.40 -8.21 9.83
N VAL A 390 7.00 -9.28 9.26
CA VAL A 390 8.35 -9.74 9.56
C VAL A 390 9.02 -10.14 8.26
N THR A 391 9.85 -9.27 7.72
CA THR A 391 10.44 -9.42 6.37
C THR A 391 11.86 -10.00 6.40
N SER A 392 12.56 -9.89 7.54
CA SER A 392 13.92 -10.40 7.71
C SER A 392 14.01 -11.42 8.85
N PRO A 393 14.83 -12.47 8.73
CA PRO A 393 15.11 -13.38 9.84
C PRO A 393 15.79 -12.67 11.03
N ASP A 394 16.42 -11.53 10.82
CA ASP A 394 17.04 -10.73 11.90
C ASP A 394 16.02 -9.94 12.73
N ASP A 395 14.77 -9.85 12.26
CA ASP A 395 13.68 -9.12 12.94
C ASP A 395 13.16 -9.85 14.17
N VAL A 396 13.32 -11.18 14.22
CA VAL A 396 12.78 -12.04 15.30
C VAL A 396 13.79 -13.09 15.71
N SER A 397 13.68 -13.57 16.95
CA SER A 397 14.56 -14.62 17.48
C SER A 397 13.87 -16.00 17.54
N PHE A 398 12.74 -16.17 16.86
CA PHE A 398 11.88 -17.36 16.89
C PHE A 398 11.42 -17.75 15.49
N GLU A 399 10.99 -19.00 15.31
CA GLU A 399 10.35 -19.43 14.06
C GLU A 399 8.94 -18.88 13.96
N CYS A 400 8.59 -18.37 12.76
CA CYS A 400 7.24 -17.90 12.43
C CYS A 400 6.46 -18.97 11.65
N GLY A 401 5.13 -18.94 11.78
CA GLY A 401 4.23 -19.72 10.96
C GLY A 401 2.83 -19.15 10.93
N PHE A 402 1.96 -19.76 10.12
CA PHE A 402 0.55 -19.40 10.00
C PHE A 402 -0.35 -20.48 10.55
N ALA A 403 -1.40 -20.09 11.28
CA ALA A 403 -2.52 -20.93 11.67
C ALA A 403 -3.82 -20.36 11.08
N PRO A 404 -4.75 -21.23 10.62
CA PRO A 404 -5.99 -20.79 9.98
C PRO A 404 -6.95 -20.14 10.99
N TYR A 405 -7.81 -19.24 10.50
CA TYR A 405 -8.96 -18.75 11.27
C TYR A 405 -10.05 -19.83 11.30
N ALA A 406 -9.84 -20.88 12.10
CA ALA A 406 -10.74 -22.02 12.13
C ALA A 406 -11.98 -21.75 13.00
N PHE A 407 -12.84 -20.83 12.56
CA PHE A 407 -14.13 -20.54 13.18
C PHE A 407 -15.24 -21.57 12.82
N GLU A 408 -14.93 -22.51 11.94
CA GLU A 408 -15.71 -23.72 11.63
C GLU A 408 -14.80 -24.93 11.61
N ASP A 409 -15.36 -26.11 11.85
CA ASP A 409 -14.59 -27.35 11.85
C ASP A 409 -14.01 -27.66 10.47
N GLY A 410 -12.73 -27.99 10.44
CA GLY A 410 -12.03 -28.38 9.22
C GLY A 410 -11.46 -27.23 8.40
N ILE A 411 -11.62 -25.98 8.81
CA ILE A 411 -10.90 -24.87 8.18
C ILE A 411 -9.39 -25.06 8.40
N ASN A 412 -8.67 -25.24 7.29
CA ASN A 412 -7.23 -25.46 7.27
C ASN A 412 -6.52 -24.69 6.14
N THR A 413 -7.09 -23.57 5.74
CA THR A 413 -6.54 -22.73 4.66
C THR A 413 -6.06 -21.39 5.17
N ILE A 414 -5.12 -20.80 4.44
CA ILE A 414 -4.69 -19.41 4.56
C ILE A 414 -5.14 -18.63 3.33
N ILE A 415 -5.13 -17.30 3.36
CA ILE A 415 -5.29 -16.48 2.16
C ILE A 415 -3.88 -16.24 1.60
N ALA A 416 -3.66 -16.49 0.29
CA ALA A 416 -2.39 -16.25 -0.37
C ALA A 416 -2.56 -15.83 -1.83
N GLY A 417 -1.62 -15.03 -2.34
CA GLY A 417 -1.59 -14.47 -3.69
C GLY A 417 -1.14 -13.01 -3.68
N PRO A 418 -1.08 -12.32 -4.80
CA PRO A 418 -0.82 -10.88 -4.85
C PRO A 418 -2.02 -10.09 -4.28
N PRO A 419 -1.83 -9.32 -3.19
CA PRO A 419 -2.91 -8.49 -2.64
C PRO A 419 -3.07 -7.17 -3.40
N SER A 420 -2.01 -6.72 -4.06
CA SER A 420 -1.94 -5.45 -4.76
C SER A 420 -0.93 -5.50 -5.90
N TYR A 421 -1.01 -4.52 -6.78
CA TYR A 421 -0.27 -4.47 -8.03
C TYR A 421 0.32 -3.09 -8.25
N TRP A 422 1.48 -3.01 -8.87
CA TRP A 422 1.95 -1.78 -9.48
C TRP A 422 1.26 -1.56 -10.81
N VAL A 423 0.73 -0.36 -11.02
CA VAL A 423 0.09 0.06 -12.28
C VAL A 423 0.81 1.26 -12.86
N ALA A 424 0.76 1.39 -14.19
CA ALA A 424 1.33 2.55 -14.87
C ALA A 424 0.24 3.59 -15.17
N TYR A 425 0.47 4.85 -14.81
CA TYR A 425 -0.44 5.96 -15.11
C TYR A 425 -0.40 6.29 -16.60
N GLY A 426 -1.52 6.20 -17.29
CA GLY A 426 -1.58 6.34 -18.75
C GLY A 426 -1.24 7.74 -19.29
N GLU A 427 -1.28 8.80 -18.46
CA GLU A 427 -0.82 10.15 -18.82
C GLU A 427 0.60 10.44 -18.30
N GLY A 428 1.27 9.46 -17.62
CA GLY A 428 2.64 9.54 -17.13
C GLY A 428 3.68 9.03 -18.12
N ASN A 429 4.87 8.70 -17.61
CA ASN A 429 5.95 8.10 -18.39
C ASN A 429 5.73 6.59 -18.57
N VAL A 430 4.80 6.21 -19.47
CA VAL A 430 4.40 4.82 -19.71
C VAL A 430 5.57 3.96 -20.22
N ASP A 431 6.37 4.48 -21.14
CA ASP A 431 7.50 3.73 -21.72
C ASP A 431 8.57 3.46 -20.65
N GLY A 432 8.83 4.42 -19.78
CA GLY A 432 9.71 4.26 -18.63
C GLY A 432 9.16 3.25 -17.60
N ALA A 433 7.86 3.29 -17.33
CA ALA A 433 7.21 2.34 -16.42
C ALA A 433 7.28 0.89 -16.97
N LYS A 434 7.02 0.68 -18.26
CA LYS A 434 7.15 -0.62 -18.93
C LYS A 434 8.57 -1.15 -18.88
N ALA A 435 9.56 -0.32 -19.17
CA ALA A 435 10.96 -0.69 -19.08
C ALA A 435 11.36 -1.08 -17.64
N PHE A 436 10.89 -0.33 -16.64
CA PHE A 436 11.11 -0.70 -15.24
C PHE A 436 10.46 -2.04 -14.88
N PHE A 437 9.23 -2.30 -15.28
CA PHE A 437 8.56 -3.57 -14.99
C PHE A 437 9.27 -4.76 -15.63
N ASN A 438 9.71 -4.65 -16.89
CA ASN A 438 10.49 -5.71 -17.54
C ASN A 438 11.83 -5.97 -16.83
N TRP A 439 12.54 -4.91 -16.42
CA TRP A 439 13.76 -5.04 -15.63
C TRP A 439 13.47 -5.61 -14.23
N CYS A 440 12.36 -5.19 -13.62
CA CYS A 440 11.98 -5.61 -12.27
C CYS A 440 11.65 -7.12 -12.19
N ALA A 441 11.16 -7.73 -13.27
CA ALA A 441 10.99 -9.18 -13.38
C ALA A 441 12.30 -9.94 -13.71
N GLY A 442 13.44 -9.25 -13.75
CA GLY A 442 14.76 -9.84 -14.03
C GLY A 442 15.54 -10.15 -12.76
N ASP A 443 16.67 -10.86 -12.94
CA ASP A 443 17.47 -11.41 -11.86
C ASP A 443 17.98 -10.37 -10.86
N SER A 444 18.52 -9.24 -11.33
CA SER A 444 19.06 -8.17 -10.47
C SER A 444 18.02 -7.59 -9.52
N ALA A 445 16.82 -7.34 -10.01
CA ALA A 445 15.73 -6.81 -9.21
C ALA A 445 15.16 -7.86 -8.25
N GLN A 446 14.96 -9.09 -8.74
CA GLN A 446 14.45 -10.19 -7.92
C GLN A 446 15.42 -10.54 -6.78
N ASN A 447 16.72 -10.40 -6.96
CA ASN A 447 17.70 -10.54 -5.88
C ASN A 447 17.41 -9.55 -4.73
N ILE A 448 17.17 -8.28 -5.04
CA ILE A 448 16.88 -7.24 -4.03
C ILE A 448 15.51 -7.49 -3.40
N LEU A 449 14.49 -7.73 -4.22
CA LEU A 449 13.12 -7.89 -3.73
C LEU A 449 12.95 -9.14 -2.85
N VAL A 450 13.62 -10.25 -3.20
CA VAL A 450 13.47 -11.51 -2.45
C VAL A 450 14.46 -11.60 -1.29
N ASN A 451 15.74 -11.38 -1.52
CA ASN A 451 16.78 -11.59 -0.51
C ASN A 451 16.90 -10.42 0.47
N ASP A 452 16.78 -9.17 -0.02
CA ASP A 452 16.99 -7.99 0.82
C ASP A 452 15.65 -7.45 1.38
N ALA A 453 14.57 -7.44 0.57
CA ALA A 453 13.27 -6.96 1.01
C ALA A 453 12.38 -8.05 1.64
N GLY A 454 12.76 -9.34 1.54
CA GLY A 454 12.01 -10.47 2.09
C GLY A 454 10.65 -10.68 1.41
N LEU A 455 10.48 -10.20 0.18
CA LEU A 455 9.27 -10.43 -0.60
C LEU A 455 9.27 -11.85 -1.19
N VAL A 456 8.08 -12.34 -1.54
CA VAL A 456 7.94 -13.61 -2.24
C VAL A 456 7.68 -13.32 -3.70
N SER A 457 8.56 -13.78 -4.58
CA SER A 457 8.46 -13.54 -6.01
C SER A 457 7.17 -14.13 -6.60
N PRO A 458 6.45 -13.38 -7.46
CA PRO A 458 5.34 -13.91 -8.24
C PRO A 458 5.77 -14.54 -9.58
N PHE A 459 7.09 -14.57 -9.89
CA PHE A 459 7.62 -15.02 -11.18
C PHE A 459 8.15 -16.45 -11.12
N ASP A 460 7.74 -17.27 -12.09
CA ASP A 460 8.06 -18.70 -12.17
C ASP A 460 9.55 -18.97 -12.41
N ASP A 461 10.27 -18.03 -13.02
CA ASP A 461 11.69 -18.12 -13.33
C ASP A 461 12.62 -17.52 -12.26
N CYS A 462 12.06 -17.03 -11.14
CA CYS A 462 12.85 -16.51 -10.02
C CYS A 462 13.71 -17.61 -9.40
N GLN A 463 15.02 -17.34 -9.29
CA GLN A 463 16.01 -18.31 -8.77
C GLN A 463 16.23 -18.19 -7.25
N TYR A 464 15.58 -17.24 -6.58
CA TYR A 464 15.78 -16.93 -5.17
C TYR A 464 14.67 -17.54 -4.32
N GLU A 465 15.04 -18.15 -3.20
CA GLU A 465 14.09 -18.59 -2.17
C GLU A 465 13.90 -17.44 -1.17
N ALA A 466 12.64 -17.11 -0.87
CA ALA A 466 12.34 -16.00 0.02
C ALA A 466 12.92 -16.23 1.43
N VAL A 467 13.62 -15.23 1.96
CA VAL A 467 14.20 -15.23 3.30
C VAL A 467 13.18 -14.93 4.41
N ASN A 468 11.98 -14.51 4.02
CA ASN A 468 10.90 -14.15 4.92
C ASN A 468 10.61 -15.26 5.96
N PRO A 469 10.57 -14.97 7.27
CA PRO A 469 10.38 -15.99 8.31
C PRO A 469 9.07 -16.78 8.21
N PHE A 470 8.03 -16.22 7.58
CA PHE A 470 6.76 -16.91 7.34
C PHE A 470 6.77 -17.80 6.08
N TYR A 471 7.76 -17.63 5.19
CA TYR A 471 7.77 -18.26 3.86
C TYR A 471 7.61 -19.78 3.92
N LYS A 472 8.33 -20.45 4.80
CA LYS A 472 8.28 -21.92 4.94
C LYS A 472 6.84 -22.41 5.25
N SER A 473 6.16 -21.72 6.17
CA SER A 473 4.77 -22.05 6.53
C SER A 473 3.83 -21.73 5.38
N MET A 474 3.94 -20.53 4.79
CA MET A 474 3.14 -20.09 3.63
C MET A 474 3.27 -21.08 2.47
N ASN A 475 4.49 -21.41 2.08
CA ASN A 475 4.77 -22.33 0.97
C ASN A 475 4.24 -23.76 1.24
N SER A 476 4.23 -24.21 2.50
CA SER A 476 3.62 -25.48 2.90
C SER A 476 2.11 -25.51 2.62
N TYR A 477 1.38 -24.45 2.94
CA TYR A 477 -0.04 -24.32 2.64
C TYR A 477 -0.29 -24.25 1.13
N ILE A 478 0.46 -23.45 0.39
CA ILE A 478 0.32 -23.27 -1.07
C ILE A 478 0.57 -24.61 -1.78
N THR A 479 1.69 -25.28 -1.47
CA THR A 479 2.06 -26.56 -2.09
C THR A 479 1.05 -27.67 -1.79
N ALA A 480 0.44 -27.65 -0.59
CA ALA A 480 -0.62 -28.58 -0.24
C ALA A 480 -1.99 -28.22 -0.88
N GLY A 481 -2.10 -27.10 -1.58
CA GLY A 481 -3.37 -26.58 -2.09
C GLY A 481 -4.34 -26.17 -0.98
N ASN A 482 -3.83 -25.82 0.20
CA ASN A 482 -4.61 -25.38 1.36
C ASN A 482 -4.58 -23.86 1.47
N TYR A 483 -4.96 -23.16 0.41
CA TYR A 483 -5.06 -21.71 0.38
C TYR A 483 -6.27 -21.26 -0.45
N SER A 484 -6.77 -20.10 -0.12
CA SER A 484 -7.72 -19.31 -0.89
C SER A 484 -7.01 -18.13 -1.54
N GLY A 485 -7.56 -17.58 -2.62
CA GLY A 485 -7.11 -16.33 -3.19
C GLY A 485 -7.46 -15.12 -2.31
N TRP A 486 -7.02 -13.94 -2.71
CA TRP A 486 -7.41 -12.68 -2.05
C TRP A 486 -8.80 -12.21 -2.55
N HIS A 487 -9.86 -13.04 -2.41
CA HIS A 487 -11.19 -12.66 -2.90
C HIS A 487 -11.74 -11.42 -2.21
N THR A 488 -11.29 -11.14 -0.97
CA THR A 488 -11.61 -9.87 -0.30
C THR A 488 -11.20 -8.63 -1.11
N MET A 489 -10.22 -8.76 -2.03
CA MET A 489 -9.82 -7.69 -2.96
C MET A 489 -10.77 -7.54 -4.16
N LEU A 490 -11.85 -8.33 -4.22
CA LEU A 490 -12.91 -8.23 -5.22
C LEU A 490 -14.20 -7.59 -4.67
N LYS A 491 -14.22 -7.26 -3.37
CA LYS A 491 -15.36 -6.55 -2.75
C LYS A 491 -15.45 -5.11 -3.28
N LYS A 492 -16.65 -4.50 -3.16
CA LYS A 492 -16.82 -3.09 -3.49
C LYS A 492 -15.83 -2.22 -2.72
N ASP A 493 -15.04 -1.40 -3.45
CA ASP A 493 -14.03 -0.51 -2.86
C ASP A 493 -14.64 0.43 -1.80
N GLY A 494 -13.92 0.66 -0.72
CA GLY A 494 -14.36 1.49 0.40
C GLY A 494 -15.22 0.76 1.45
N LEU A 495 -15.69 -0.47 1.20
CA LEU A 495 -16.47 -1.24 2.17
C LEU A 495 -15.70 -1.45 3.49
N GLN A 496 -14.39 -1.58 3.44
CA GLN A 496 -13.53 -1.72 4.61
C GLN A 496 -13.65 -0.57 5.61
N ASN A 497 -13.92 0.65 5.15
CA ASN A 497 -14.08 1.84 6.00
C ASN A 497 -15.37 1.78 6.84
N GLU A 498 -16.33 0.97 6.43
CA GLU A 498 -17.59 0.76 7.15
C GLU A 498 -17.50 -0.48 8.05
N THR A 499 -16.98 -1.60 7.53
CA THR A 499 -16.88 -2.86 8.28
C THR A 499 -15.92 -2.75 9.46
N CYS A 500 -14.80 -2.02 9.35
CA CYS A 500 -13.85 -1.82 10.45
C CYS A 500 -14.49 -1.19 11.71
N ASN A 501 -15.49 -0.33 11.54
CA ASN A 501 -16.22 0.27 12.66
C ASN A 501 -17.03 -0.77 13.45
N VAL A 502 -17.53 -1.82 12.78
CA VAL A 502 -18.26 -2.92 13.44
C VAL A 502 -17.32 -3.75 14.31
N PHE A 503 -16.10 -4.04 13.83
CA PHE A 503 -15.06 -4.68 14.64
C PHE A 503 -14.68 -3.84 15.85
N ALA A 504 -14.50 -2.53 15.67
CA ALA A 504 -14.19 -1.62 16.77
C ALA A 504 -15.29 -1.54 17.83
N ASP A 505 -16.56 -1.51 17.41
CA ASP A 505 -17.69 -1.51 18.33
C ASP A 505 -17.83 -2.86 19.07
N TYR A 506 -17.51 -3.98 18.42
CA TYR A 506 -17.48 -5.28 19.04
C TYR A 506 -16.34 -5.40 20.07
N ALA A 507 -15.13 -4.95 19.70
CA ALA A 507 -13.98 -4.92 20.60
C ALA A 507 -14.24 -4.06 21.86
N LYS A 508 -14.97 -2.96 21.71
CA LYS A 508 -15.36 -2.05 22.82
C LYS A 508 -16.54 -2.58 23.67
N GLY A 509 -17.06 -3.81 23.35
CA GLY A 509 -18.17 -4.41 24.07
C GLY A 509 -19.53 -3.71 23.86
N LYS A 510 -19.67 -2.90 22.81
CA LYS A 510 -20.95 -2.27 22.45
C LYS A 510 -21.90 -3.25 21.74
N LEU A 511 -21.33 -4.29 21.15
CA LEU A 511 -22.03 -5.36 20.46
C LEU A 511 -21.67 -6.70 21.11
N ASP A 512 -22.63 -7.61 21.18
CA ASP A 512 -22.38 -9.05 21.33
C ASP A 512 -22.25 -9.70 19.94
N ALA A 513 -22.07 -11.01 19.87
CA ALA A 513 -21.91 -11.71 18.61
C ALA A 513 -23.13 -11.58 17.68
N ASP A 514 -24.36 -11.60 18.21
CA ASP A 514 -25.58 -11.41 17.42
C ASP A 514 -25.71 -9.95 16.94
N GLY A 515 -25.33 -9.00 17.79
CA GLY A 515 -25.22 -7.60 17.44
C GLY A 515 -24.18 -7.33 16.35
N PHE A 516 -23.04 -8.04 16.39
CA PHE A 516 -22.02 -7.97 15.34
C PHE A 516 -22.59 -8.45 14.00
N VAL A 517 -23.21 -9.64 13.94
CA VAL A 517 -23.82 -10.20 12.72
C VAL A 517 -24.85 -9.25 12.12
N SER A 518 -25.81 -8.81 12.95
CA SER A 518 -26.90 -7.96 12.48
C SER A 518 -26.43 -6.58 12.01
N THR A 519 -25.41 -6.01 12.67
CA THR A 519 -24.81 -4.72 12.28
C THR A 519 -23.99 -4.88 11.01
N MET A 520 -23.18 -5.95 10.91
CA MET A 520 -22.38 -6.22 9.72
C MET A 520 -23.28 -6.41 8.49
N ALA A 521 -24.33 -7.24 8.58
CA ALA A 521 -25.30 -7.45 7.50
C ALA A 521 -25.93 -6.11 7.04
N LYS A 522 -26.35 -5.27 7.99
CA LYS A 522 -26.95 -3.97 7.69
C LYS A 522 -25.97 -3.01 7.02
N VAL A 523 -24.75 -2.92 7.53
CA VAL A 523 -23.69 -2.03 6.99
C VAL A 523 -23.37 -2.42 5.57
N ILE A 524 -23.11 -3.71 5.32
CA ILE A 524 -22.77 -4.25 4.01
C ILE A 524 -23.93 -4.01 3.02
N ALA A 525 -25.17 -4.40 3.35
CA ALA A 525 -26.32 -4.21 2.48
C ALA A 525 -26.54 -2.71 2.15
N SER A 526 -26.36 -1.83 3.15
CA SER A 526 -26.48 -0.37 2.93
C SER A 526 -25.40 0.17 2.00
N TYR A 527 -24.19 -0.35 2.08
CA TYR A 527 -23.08 0.07 1.23
C TYR A 527 -23.28 -0.38 -0.23
N TYR A 528 -23.75 -1.60 -0.44
CA TYR A 528 -24.03 -2.11 -1.78
C TYR A 528 -25.28 -1.49 -2.43
N ALA A 529 -26.18 -0.91 -1.65
CA ALA A 529 -27.36 -0.19 -2.15
C ALA A 529 -27.06 1.24 -2.68
N GLN A 530 -25.86 1.77 -2.42
CA GLN A 530 -25.39 3.06 -2.93
C GLN A 530 -24.88 2.95 -4.37
#